data_8d7d85156435da90e0edd0e8eceb455b
#
_entry.id   8d7d85156435da90e0edd0e8eceb455b
#
_cell.length_a   1.000
_cell.length_b   1.000
_cell.length_c   1.000
_cell.angle_alpha   90.00
_cell.angle_beta   90.00
_cell.angle_gamma   90.00
#
_symmetry.space_group_name_H-M   'P 1'
#
loop_
_entity.id
_entity.type
_entity.pdbx_description
1 polymer ?
#
loop_
_entity_poly.entity_id
_entity_poly.type
_entity_poly.pdbx_seq_one_letter_code
_entity_poly.pdbx_strand_id
1 'polypeptide(L)'
;MITTTLCYIEKDGKYLMLHRVKKHNDINEGKWIGVGGHAENQETPEECLVREVKEETGLTLTSYRFRGLVTFISNECEPELMCVFTADGFTGELIECDEGELAWVDKEEVPELPTWEGDRVFLNLLLSGEERFFSIKLKYEGLSLIHISEPTRHSLI
;
A
#
# COMPACT_ATOMS: atom_id res chain seq x y z
N MET A 1 -12.66 12.61 4.74
CA MET A 1 -11.50 11.91 4.15
C MET A 1 -10.85 11.03 5.21
N ILE A 2 -10.66 9.77 4.92
CA ILE A 2 -9.97 8.84 5.82
C ILE A 2 -8.49 8.78 5.47
N THR A 3 -7.65 8.49 6.46
CA THR A 3 -6.21 8.33 6.26
C THR A 3 -5.84 6.86 6.45
N THR A 4 -5.08 6.33 5.53
CA THR A 4 -4.63 4.94 5.56
C THR A 4 -3.13 4.87 5.31
N THR A 5 -2.55 3.73 5.61
CA THR A 5 -1.18 3.42 5.26
C THR A 5 -1.14 2.20 4.37
N LEU A 6 -0.16 2.15 3.50
CA LEU A 6 0.10 0.99 2.63
C LEU A 6 1.61 0.80 2.60
N CYS A 7 2.07 -0.39 2.92
CA CYS A 7 3.48 -0.69 3.03
C CYS A 7 3.89 -1.87 2.16
N TYR A 8 4.97 -1.69 1.43
CA TYR A 8 5.62 -2.78 0.72
C TYR A 8 6.91 -3.11 1.48
N ILE A 9 6.88 -4.21 2.22
CA ILE A 9 8.02 -4.70 3.00
C ILE A 9 8.88 -5.54 2.09
N GLU A 10 10.18 -5.21 2.01
CA GLU A 10 11.07 -5.94 1.10
C GLU A 10 12.08 -6.81 1.82
N LYS A 11 12.38 -7.94 1.20
CA LYS A 11 13.42 -8.87 1.64
C LYS A 11 13.86 -9.70 0.45
N ASP A 12 15.15 -9.76 0.20
CA ASP A 12 15.75 -10.61 -0.85
C ASP A 12 15.10 -10.42 -2.24
N GLY A 13 14.84 -9.18 -2.62
CA GLY A 13 14.25 -8.86 -3.92
C GLY A 13 12.76 -9.13 -4.03
N LYS A 14 12.10 -9.35 -2.90
CA LYS A 14 10.66 -9.65 -2.84
C LYS A 14 9.93 -8.61 -2.01
N TYR A 15 8.64 -8.43 -2.30
CA TYR A 15 7.71 -7.69 -1.45
C TYR A 15 6.78 -8.67 -0.74
N LEU A 16 6.46 -8.35 0.52
CA LEU A 16 5.42 -9.07 1.25
C LEU A 16 4.05 -8.57 0.79
N MET A 17 3.28 -9.45 0.19
CA MET A 17 1.97 -9.11 -0.35
C MET A 17 0.86 -9.86 0.39
N LEU A 18 -0.28 -9.20 0.51
CA LEU A 18 -1.48 -9.77 1.11
C LEU A 18 -2.49 -10.08 0.02
N HIS A 19 -2.86 -11.34 -0.11
CA HIS A 19 -3.93 -11.78 -1.01
C HIS A 19 -5.24 -11.81 -0.23
N ARG A 20 -6.15 -10.88 -0.56
CA ARG A 20 -7.40 -10.67 0.17
C ARG A 20 -8.44 -11.74 -0.18
N VAL A 21 -8.35 -12.90 0.45
CA VAL A 21 -9.20 -14.06 0.15
C VAL A 21 -10.02 -14.58 1.34
N LYS A 22 -9.81 -14.02 2.52
CA LYS A 22 -10.51 -14.50 3.74
C LYS A 22 -11.73 -13.65 4.12
N LYS A 23 -11.86 -12.47 3.57
CA LYS A 23 -12.91 -11.52 3.90
C LYS A 23 -13.87 -11.40 2.71
N HIS A 24 -15.11 -11.84 2.86
CA HIS A 24 -16.11 -11.76 1.80
C HIS A 24 -16.76 -10.38 1.75
N ASN A 25 -17.21 -9.96 0.56
CA ASN A 25 -17.81 -8.64 0.32
C ASN A 25 -16.87 -7.48 0.60
N ASP A 26 -15.58 -7.76 0.61
CA ASP A 26 -14.52 -6.77 0.73
C ASP A 26 -14.27 -6.17 -0.66
N ILE A 27 -14.12 -4.84 -0.73
CA ILE A 27 -13.82 -4.16 -1.99
C ILE A 27 -12.50 -4.65 -2.60
N ASN A 28 -11.59 -5.15 -1.76
CA ASN A 28 -10.31 -5.70 -2.19
C ASN A 28 -10.35 -7.22 -2.43
N GLU A 29 -11.52 -7.85 -2.36
CA GLU A 29 -11.64 -9.31 -2.47
C GLU A 29 -10.95 -9.84 -3.73
N GLY A 30 -10.09 -10.84 -3.55
CA GLY A 30 -9.34 -11.46 -4.62
C GLY A 30 -8.14 -10.67 -5.10
N LYS A 31 -7.92 -9.47 -4.60
CA LYS A 31 -6.78 -8.64 -5.00
C LYS A 31 -5.57 -8.85 -4.11
N TRP A 32 -4.41 -8.59 -4.68
CA TRP A 32 -3.15 -8.56 -3.95
C TRP A 32 -2.84 -7.11 -3.63
N ILE A 33 -2.54 -6.83 -2.37
CA ILE A 33 -2.22 -5.48 -1.90
C ILE A 33 -1.00 -5.52 -0.97
N GLY A 34 -0.43 -4.36 -0.72
CA GLY A 34 0.55 -4.21 0.35
C GLY A 34 -0.14 -4.33 1.71
N VAL A 35 0.63 -4.19 2.76
CA VAL A 35 0.16 -4.31 4.14
C VAL A 35 -0.13 -2.93 4.71
N GLY A 36 -1.21 -2.77 5.44
CA GLY A 36 -1.55 -1.49 6.04
C GLY A 36 -3.00 -1.44 6.49
N GLY A 37 -3.46 -0.27 6.84
CA GLY A 37 -4.83 -0.08 7.28
C GLY A 37 -5.14 1.36 7.65
N HIS A 38 -6.27 1.54 8.31
CA HIS A 38 -6.77 2.85 8.68
C HIS A 38 -6.04 3.43 9.89
N ALA A 39 -5.67 4.69 9.80
CA ALA A 39 -5.14 5.41 10.95
C ALA A 39 -6.24 5.59 12.01
N GLU A 40 -5.88 5.37 13.24
CA GLU A 40 -6.76 5.65 14.38
C GLU A 40 -6.65 7.12 14.77
N ASN A 41 -7.61 7.58 15.56
CA ASN A 41 -7.62 8.96 16.03
C ASN A 41 -6.30 9.29 16.76
N GLN A 42 -5.71 10.44 16.43
CA GLN A 42 -4.46 10.93 17.00
C GLN A 42 -3.21 10.13 16.64
N GLU A 43 -3.31 9.25 15.68
CA GLU A 43 -2.18 8.46 15.20
C GLU A 43 -1.48 9.17 14.04
N THR A 44 -0.15 9.22 14.07
CA THR A 44 0.61 9.67 12.90
C THR A 44 0.60 8.57 11.84
N PRO A 45 0.89 8.88 10.57
CA PRO A 45 1.05 7.84 9.55
C PRO A 45 2.06 6.76 9.96
N GLU A 46 3.18 7.15 10.57
CA GLU A 46 4.21 6.21 11.00
C GLU A 46 3.73 5.32 12.15
N GLU A 47 3.00 5.88 13.10
CA GLU A 47 2.41 5.09 14.19
C GLU A 47 1.39 4.09 13.66
N CYS A 48 0.55 4.51 12.73
CA CYS A 48 -0.40 3.64 12.04
C CYS A 48 0.32 2.51 11.30
N LEU A 49 1.36 2.85 10.56
CA LEU A 49 2.17 1.89 9.81
C LEU A 49 2.70 0.78 10.72
N VAL A 50 3.40 1.15 11.78
CA VAL A 50 4.03 0.18 12.68
C VAL A 50 2.99 -0.71 13.35
N ARG A 51 1.88 -0.13 13.79
CA ARG A 51 0.79 -0.87 14.43
C ARG A 51 0.12 -1.85 13.45
N GLU A 52 -0.27 -1.37 12.27
CA GLU A 52 -0.97 -2.20 11.29
C GLU A 52 -0.09 -3.35 10.76
N VAL A 53 1.18 -3.06 10.50
CA VAL A 53 2.11 -4.12 10.07
C VAL A 53 2.23 -5.19 11.15
N LYS A 54 2.34 -4.78 12.42
CA LYS A 54 2.43 -5.72 13.52
C LYS A 54 1.17 -6.58 13.65
N GLU A 55 0.00 -5.95 13.56
CA GLU A 55 -1.28 -6.65 13.66
C GLU A 55 -1.50 -7.64 12.53
N GLU A 56 -1.18 -7.23 11.29
CA GLU A 56 -1.46 -8.07 10.12
C GLU A 56 -0.39 -9.13 9.86
N THR A 57 0.86 -8.85 10.17
CA THR A 57 1.97 -9.72 9.76
C THR A 57 2.74 -10.34 10.91
N GLY A 58 2.67 -9.77 12.09
CA GLY A 58 3.52 -10.17 13.23
C GLY A 58 4.89 -9.52 13.22
N LEU A 59 5.22 -8.79 12.16
CA LEU A 59 6.54 -8.15 12.03
C LEU A 59 6.58 -6.80 12.71
N THR A 60 7.72 -6.49 13.33
CA THR A 60 8.00 -5.17 13.88
C THR A 60 8.98 -4.46 12.96
N LEU A 61 8.52 -3.38 12.34
CA LEU A 61 9.38 -2.62 11.43
C LEU A 61 10.47 -1.87 12.19
N THR A 62 11.69 -1.93 11.66
CA THR A 62 12.86 -1.24 12.21
C THR A 62 13.43 -0.21 11.26
N SER A 63 13.13 -0.32 9.96
CA SER A 63 13.59 0.62 8.94
C SER A 63 12.53 0.75 7.86
N TYR A 64 12.09 1.97 7.62
CA TYR A 64 11.05 2.25 6.62
C TYR A 64 11.20 3.68 6.10
N ARG A 65 10.57 3.93 4.94
CA ARG A 65 10.58 5.25 4.29
C ARG A 65 9.18 5.62 3.83
N PHE A 66 8.82 6.86 4.05
CA PHE A 66 7.57 7.44 3.53
C PHE A 66 7.82 7.85 2.08
N ARG A 67 7.24 7.13 1.14
CA ARG A 67 7.55 7.27 -0.28
C ARG A 67 6.63 8.23 -1.02
N GLY A 68 5.38 8.32 -0.65
CA GLY A 68 4.45 9.20 -1.33
C GLY A 68 3.04 9.18 -0.76
N LEU A 69 2.22 10.08 -1.29
CA LEU A 69 0.81 10.20 -0.96
C LEU A 69 -0.04 9.84 -2.18
N VAL A 70 -1.11 9.10 -1.94
CA VAL A 70 -2.10 8.80 -2.96
C VAL A 70 -3.46 9.28 -2.47
N THR A 71 -4.04 10.21 -3.19
CA THR A 71 -5.40 10.66 -2.94
C THR A 71 -6.33 9.79 -3.77
N PHE A 72 -7.06 8.92 -3.10
CA PHE A 72 -7.94 7.94 -3.74
C PHE A 72 -9.38 8.44 -3.68
N ILE A 73 -9.99 8.63 -4.85
CA ILE A 73 -11.37 9.09 -4.99
C ILE A 73 -12.18 7.99 -5.66
N SER A 74 -13.31 7.64 -5.06
CA SER A 74 -14.22 6.65 -5.61
C SER A 74 -15.65 7.09 -5.39
N ASN A 75 -16.56 6.71 -6.31
CA ASN A 75 -17.99 6.92 -6.12
C ASN A 75 -18.60 5.89 -5.17
N GLU A 76 -17.82 4.90 -4.73
CA GLU A 76 -18.29 3.79 -3.88
C GLU A 76 -17.95 3.99 -2.41
N CYS A 77 -17.01 4.86 -2.07
CA CYS A 77 -16.56 5.03 -0.71
C CYS A 77 -16.04 6.45 -0.46
N GLU A 78 -15.84 6.75 0.82
CA GLU A 78 -15.29 8.03 1.25
C GLU A 78 -13.89 8.25 0.67
N PRO A 79 -13.54 9.49 0.30
CA PRO A 79 -12.19 9.80 -0.16
C PRO A 79 -11.13 9.38 0.85
N GLU A 80 -10.04 8.86 0.35
CA GLU A 80 -8.97 8.27 1.16
C GLU A 80 -7.63 8.90 0.82
N LEU A 81 -6.87 9.22 1.86
CA LEU A 81 -5.49 9.66 1.72
C LEU A 81 -4.60 8.50 2.15
N MET A 82 -3.97 7.85 1.18
CA MET A 82 -3.06 6.73 1.44
C MET A 82 -1.63 7.21 1.56
N CYS A 83 -1.00 6.87 2.67
CA CYS A 83 0.41 7.12 2.91
C CYS A 83 1.18 5.86 2.50
N VAL A 84 1.96 5.95 1.44
CA VAL A 84 2.68 4.80 0.88
C VAL A 84 4.10 4.75 1.43
N PHE A 85 4.44 3.61 2.00
CA PHE A 85 5.74 3.33 2.59
C PHE A 85 6.40 2.14 1.94
N THR A 86 7.73 2.11 1.99
CA THR A 86 8.50 0.88 1.80
C THR A 86 9.28 0.62 3.09
N ALA A 87 9.55 -0.66 3.38
CA ALA A 87 10.30 -1.04 4.56
C ALA A 87 11.30 -2.12 4.19
N ASP A 88 12.53 -2.00 4.68
CA ASP A 88 13.62 -2.94 4.41
C ASP A 88 14.23 -3.53 5.67
N GLY A 89 13.71 -3.19 6.84
CA GLY A 89 14.17 -3.73 8.10
C GLY A 89 13.01 -4.10 9.02
N PHE A 90 13.08 -5.30 9.58
CA PHE A 90 12.07 -5.77 10.50
C PHE A 90 12.61 -6.89 11.38
N THR A 91 11.91 -7.17 12.48
CA THR A 91 12.16 -8.31 13.35
C THR A 91 10.87 -9.10 13.52
N GLY A 92 10.96 -10.30 14.06
CA GLY A 92 9.80 -11.15 14.30
C GLY A 92 9.55 -12.12 13.16
N GLU A 93 8.47 -12.86 13.27
CA GLU A 93 8.08 -13.89 12.32
C GLU A 93 6.66 -13.65 11.84
N LEU A 94 6.36 -14.07 10.61
CA LEU A 94 5.03 -13.95 10.05
C LEU A 94 4.02 -14.79 10.86
N ILE A 95 2.88 -14.18 11.11
CA ILE A 95 1.72 -14.86 11.70
C ILE A 95 0.67 -15.06 10.60
N GLU A 96 -0.35 -15.86 10.92
CA GLU A 96 -1.49 -15.99 10.03
C GLU A 96 -2.31 -14.71 10.05
N CYS A 97 -2.62 -14.16 8.87
CA CYS A 97 -3.40 -12.94 8.75
C CYS A 97 -4.89 -13.27 8.62
N ASP A 98 -5.74 -12.57 9.37
CA ASP A 98 -7.18 -12.78 9.36
C ASP A 98 -7.85 -12.33 8.05
N GLU A 99 -7.22 -11.44 7.31
CA GLU A 99 -7.80 -10.84 6.11
C GLU A 99 -7.44 -11.56 4.82
N GLY A 100 -6.43 -12.41 4.85
CA GLY A 100 -5.99 -13.10 3.66
C GLY A 100 -4.72 -13.91 3.89
N GLU A 101 -4.05 -14.21 2.79
CA GLU A 101 -2.81 -14.97 2.79
C GLU A 101 -1.63 -14.07 2.49
N LEU A 102 -0.60 -14.14 3.32
CA LEU A 102 0.65 -13.41 3.12
C LEU A 102 1.62 -14.25 2.28
N ALA A 103 2.28 -13.61 1.33
CA ALA A 103 3.29 -14.27 0.52
C ALA A 103 4.37 -13.28 0.09
N TRP A 104 5.61 -13.77 0.07
CA TRP A 104 6.73 -13.05 -0.50
C TRP A 104 6.71 -13.24 -2.02
N VAL A 105 6.58 -12.16 -2.76
CA VAL A 105 6.45 -12.18 -4.23
C VAL A 105 7.60 -11.38 -4.82
N ASP A 106 8.23 -11.93 -5.86
CA ASP A 106 9.30 -11.21 -6.56
C ASP A 106 8.80 -9.83 -7.00
N LYS A 107 9.60 -8.80 -6.75
CA LYS A 107 9.22 -7.41 -7.04
C LYS A 107 8.72 -7.22 -8.48
N GLU A 108 9.38 -7.87 -9.43
CA GLU A 108 9.05 -7.76 -10.85
C GLU A 108 7.69 -8.37 -11.18
N GLU A 109 7.24 -9.33 -10.38
CA GLU A 109 5.97 -10.01 -10.58
C GLU A 109 4.79 -9.30 -9.94
N VAL A 110 5.04 -8.43 -8.96
CA VAL A 110 3.97 -7.75 -8.22
C VAL A 110 3.01 -6.98 -9.13
N PRO A 111 3.46 -6.18 -10.10
CA PRO A 111 2.54 -5.48 -11.00
C PRO A 111 1.70 -6.40 -11.89
N GLU A 112 2.10 -7.66 -12.04
CA GLU A 112 1.38 -8.64 -12.85
C GLU A 112 0.28 -9.36 -12.08
N LEU A 113 0.25 -9.21 -10.76
CA LEU A 113 -0.78 -9.81 -9.92
C LEU A 113 -2.12 -9.08 -10.11
N PRO A 114 -3.26 -9.74 -9.81
CA PRO A 114 -4.54 -9.05 -9.73
C PRO A 114 -4.49 -7.97 -8.64
N THR A 115 -4.32 -6.72 -9.07
CA THR A 115 -4.24 -5.55 -8.19
C THR A 115 -5.19 -4.48 -8.71
N TRP A 116 -5.38 -3.40 -7.93
CA TRP A 116 -6.04 -2.22 -8.44
C TRP A 116 -5.18 -1.60 -9.54
N GLU A 117 -5.82 -1.12 -10.61
CA GLU A 117 -5.09 -0.49 -11.72
C GLU A 117 -4.19 0.66 -11.26
N GLY A 118 -4.67 1.46 -10.34
CA GLY A 118 -3.92 2.60 -9.81
C GLY A 118 -2.72 2.19 -8.98
N ASP A 119 -2.75 1.02 -8.35
CA ASP A 119 -1.62 0.54 -7.57
C ASP A 119 -0.39 0.34 -8.46
N ARG A 120 -0.61 -0.05 -9.72
CA ARG A 120 0.49 -0.20 -10.68
C ARG A 120 1.22 1.10 -10.95
N VAL A 121 0.53 2.23 -10.84
CA VAL A 121 1.14 3.55 -11.05
C VAL A 121 2.26 3.79 -10.04
N PHE A 122 1.94 3.69 -8.75
CA PHE A 122 2.96 3.94 -7.73
C PHE A 122 3.91 2.75 -7.55
N LEU A 123 3.46 1.51 -7.81
CA LEU A 123 4.36 0.36 -7.83
C LEU A 123 5.47 0.55 -8.87
N ASN A 124 5.12 1.02 -10.06
CA ASN A 124 6.11 1.30 -11.09
C ASN A 124 7.10 2.38 -10.65
N LEU A 125 6.64 3.40 -9.94
CA LEU A 125 7.52 4.42 -9.37
C LEU A 125 8.49 3.81 -8.35
N LEU A 126 7.99 2.96 -7.46
CA LEU A 126 8.83 2.29 -6.47
C LEU A 126 9.86 1.36 -7.13
N LEU A 127 9.45 0.62 -8.15
CA LEU A 127 10.30 -0.37 -8.82
C LEU A 127 11.31 0.28 -9.77
N SER A 128 11.04 1.48 -10.27
CA SER A 128 11.94 2.19 -11.16
C SER A 128 13.13 2.84 -10.44
N GLY A 129 13.19 2.74 -9.13
CA GLY A 129 14.22 3.38 -8.34
C GLY A 129 14.01 4.86 -8.11
N GLU A 130 12.79 5.35 -8.32
CA GLU A 130 12.43 6.74 -8.06
C GLU A 130 12.53 7.03 -6.57
N GLU A 131 13.40 7.95 -6.20
CA GLU A 131 13.63 8.30 -4.80
C GLU A 131 12.87 9.54 -4.35
N ARG A 132 12.35 10.34 -5.28
CA ARG A 132 11.60 11.54 -4.94
C ARG A 132 10.23 11.17 -4.38
N PHE A 133 9.80 11.95 -3.40
CA PHE A 133 8.46 11.83 -2.86
C PHE A 133 7.43 12.12 -3.96
N PHE A 134 6.39 11.29 -4.06
CA PHE A 134 5.34 11.49 -5.06
C PHE A 134 4.00 11.84 -4.41
N SER A 135 3.16 12.50 -5.17
CA SER A 135 1.78 12.77 -4.80
C SER A 135 0.92 12.50 -6.01
N ILE A 136 -0.02 11.57 -5.89
CA ILE A 136 -0.84 11.10 -7.00
C ILE A 136 -2.30 11.14 -6.60
N LYS A 137 -3.14 11.52 -7.53
CA LYS A 137 -4.59 11.41 -7.38
C LYS A 137 -5.09 10.32 -8.32
N LEU A 138 -5.81 9.36 -7.77
CA LEU A 138 -6.43 8.27 -8.52
C LEU A 138 -7.94 8.36 -8.35
N LYS A 139 -8.65 8.45 -9.46
CA LYS A 139 -10.11 8.53 -9.43
C LYS A 139 -10.70 7.30 -10.08
N TYR A 140 -11.58 6.64 -9.34
CA TYR A 140 -12.26 5.42 -9.76
C TYR A 140 -13.74 5.63 -9.92
N GLU A 141 -14.34 4.86 -10.82
CA GLU A 141 -15.76 4.69 -10.93
C GLU A 141 -16.02 3.19 -10.87
N GLY A 142 -16.64 2.73 -9.77
CA GLY A 142 -16.67 1.31 -9.47
C GLY A 142 -15.25 0.77 -9.28
N LEU A 143 -14.91 -0.28 -10.02
CA LEU A 143 -13.57 -0.88 -9.97
C LEU A 143 -12.65 -0.36 -11.07
N SER A 144 -13.12 0.59 -11.89
CA SER A 144 -12.38 1.11 -13.03
C SER A 144 -11.68 2.43 -12.72
N LEU A 145 -10.40 2.47 -12.98
CA LEU A 145 -9.62 3.71 -12.89
C LEU A 145 -9.99 4.60 -14.08
N ILE A 146 -10.52 5.80 -13.80
CA ILE A 146 -10.97 6.73 -14.84
C ILE A 146 -10.09 7.95 -14.98
N HIS A 147 -9.24 8.25 -13.99
CA HIS A 147 -8.39 9.43 -14.04
C HIS A 147 -7.18 9.26 -13.14
N ILE A 148 -6.02 9.70 -13.64
CA ILE A 148 -4.76 9.79 -12.90
C ILE A 148 -4.27 11.22 -13.01
N SER A 149 -3.90 11.82 -11.89
CA SER A 149 -3.31 13.15 -11.87
C SER A 149 -2.10 13.16 -10.95
N GLU A 150 -1.00 13.69 -11.45
CA GLU A 150 0.24 13.82 -10.69
C GLU A 150 0.83 15.20 -10.95
N PRO A 151 1.20 15.95 -9.90
CA PRO A 151 1.87 17.24 -10.08
C PRO A 151 3.19 17.04 -10.83
N THR A 152 3.62 18.07 -11.54
CA THR A 152 4.92 18.06 -12.21
C THR A 152 6.01 17.83 -11.16
N ARG A 153 6.89 16.84 -11.39
CA ARG A 153 7.88 16.41 -10.39
C ARG A 153 8.81 17.51 -9.90
N HIS A 154 9.22 18.41 -10.79
CA HIS A 154 10.09 19.50 -10.37
C HIS A 154 9.43 20.47 -9.39
N SER A 155 8.10 20.48 -9.31
CA SER A 155 7.38 21.29 -8.34
C SER A 155 7.35 20.68 -6.94
N LEU A 156 7.80 19.42 -6.81
CA LEU A 156 7.85 18.70 -5.53
C LEU A 156 9.18 18.85 -4.81
N ILE A 157 10.10 19.57 -5.41
CA ILE A 157 11.45 19.74 -4.87
C ILE A 157 11.53 20.97 -3.98
#